data_a1f2694d8c187843e15d7b99c919c3d3
#
_entry.id   a1f2694d8c187843e15d7b99c919c3d3
#
_cell.length_a   1.000
_cell.length_b   1.000
_cell.length_c   1.000
_cell.angle_alpha   90.00
_cell.angle_beta   90.00
_cell.angle_gamma   90.00
#
_symmetry.space_group_name_H-M   'P 1'
#
loop_
_entity.id
_entity.type
_entity.pdbx_description
1 polymer ?
#
loop_
_entity_poly.entity_id
_entity_poly.type
_entity_poly.pdbx_seq_one_letter_code
_entity_poly.pdbx_strand_id
1 'polypeptide(L)'
;MNLATSLSSPLPDATPASPYSDWHRRVAHAFSRAAPRYGELAQAQQTMGQALWQRLPDTATQILDLGCGPGHWAARLAQRYSAPGLSAQVFGLDLAPGMLARAQAEHGDGIGWLCGDAANLPLADQSLDLVFSNLAIQWCPDIDGVLTELRRVLRPDGRALINTLGPGTLSEVGWAWSRPSALLNFLPASALELSAHRAGFHDRVLEQVEERFHYPDFSAVMASIKGVGAQLSRSASPLTRRDVARAKERFEQIRNSQGLPVSYQRLTLELIKT
;
A
#
# COMPACT_ATOMS: atom_id res chain seq x y z
N MET A 1 61.19 13.53 3.58
CA MET A 1 60.66 12.88 4.79
C MET A 1 59.15 12.72 4.59
N ASN A 2 58.75 11.54 4.16
CA ASN A 2 57.34 11.14 3.94
C ASN A 2 56.70 10.73 5.26
N LEU A 3 55.52 11.30 5.56
CA LEU A 3 54.59 10.71 6.51
C LEU A 3 53.19 10.80 5.93
N ALA A 4 52.84 9.82 5.10
CA ALA A 4 51.49 9.49 4.75
C ALA A 4 51.00 8.47 5.79
N THR A 5 50.23 8.92 6.77
CA THR A 5 49.50 8.02 7.69
C THR A 5 48.08 7.86 7.14
N SER A 6 47.81 6.72 6.50
CA SER A 6 46.50 6.27 6.08
C SER A 6 45.68 5.91 7.33
N LEU A 7 44.63 6.69 7.60
CA LEU A 7 43.57 6.31 8.52
C LEU A 7 42.47 5.63 7.69
N SER A 8 42.58 4.33 7.52
CA SER A 8 41.44 3.50 7.12
C SER A 8 40.57 3.25 8.37
N SER A 9 39.54 4.07 8.54
CA SER A 9 38.47 3.75 9.47
C SER A 9 37.67 2.56 8.92
N PRO A 10 37.38 1.53 9.71
CA PRO A 10 36.49 0.47 9.28
C PRO A 10 35.10 1.07 9.01
N LEU A 11 34.49 0.67 7.89
CA LEU A 11 33.08 0.93 7.61
C LEU A 11 32.26 0.39 8.78
N PRO A 12 31.20 1.10 9.23
CA PRO A 12 30.35 0.61 10.31
C PRO A 12 29.71 -0.71 9.87
N ASP A 13 29.71 -1.67 10.80
CA ASP A 13 29.12 -2.99 10.67
C ASP A 13 27.73 -2.90 10.02
N ALA A 14 27.49 -3.80 9.07
CA ALA A 14 26.20 -3.93 8.41
C ALA A 14 25.08 -4.07 9.46
N THR A 15 24.17 -3.12 9.47
CA THR A 15 22.95 -3.19 10.28
C THR A 15 22.33 -4.58 10.06
N PRO A 16 21.96 -5.31 11.12
CA PRO A 16 21.40 -6.65 10.96
C PRO A 16 20.18 -6.56 10.04
N ALA A 17 20.15 -7.43 9.01
CA ALA A 17 19.06 -7.45 8.05
C ALA A 17 17.73 -7.61 8.79
N SER A 18 16.74 -6.76 8.47
CA SER A 18 15.41 -6.84 9.03
C SER A 18 14.89 -8.29 8.97
N PRO A 19 14.24 -8.82 10.01
CA PRO A 19 13.64 -10.17 10.00
C PRO A 19 12.63 -10.35 8.87
N TYR A 20 12.20 -9.25 8.25
CA TYR A 20 11.25 -9.21 7.14
C TYR A 20 11.91 -9.02 5.77
N SER A 21 13.24 -9.04 5.66
CA SER A 21 13.97 -8.76 4.43
C SER A 21 13.55 -9.63 3.24
N ASP A 22 13.27 -10.92 3.46
CA ASP A 22 12.79 -11.83 2.40
C ASP A 22 11.37 -11.48 1.95
N TRP A 23 10.49 -11.13 2.87
CA TRP A 23 9.13 -10.70 2.55
C TRP A 23 9.14 -9.41 1.75
N HIS A 24 9.88 -8.40 2.19
CA HIS A 24 10.03 -7.12 1.50
C HIS A 24 10.57 -7.30 0.09
N ARG A 25 11.59 -8.14 -0.13
CA ARG A 25 12.11 -8.45 -1.48
C ARG A 25 11.04 -9.08 -2.38
N ARG A 26 10.26 -10.02 -1.85
CA ARG A 26 9.17 -10.68 -2.60
C ARG A 26 8.06 -9.68 -2.97
N VAL A 27 7.66 -8.81 -2.05
CA VAL A 27 6.69 -7.73 -2.29
C VAL A 27 7.22 -6.78 -3.35
N ALA A 28 8.40 -6.21 -3.16
CA ALA A 28 9.03 -5.29 -4.10
C ALA A 28 9.16 -5.89 -5.51
N HIS A 29 9.57 -7.16 -5.61
CA HIS A 29 9.67 -7.86 -6.90
C HIS A 29 8.31 -8.06 -7.58
N ALA A 30 7.28 -8.49 -6.82
CA ALA A 30 5.95 -8.72 -7.38
C ALA A 30 5.32 -7.43 -7.92
N PHE A 31 5.40 -6.34 -7.16
CA PHE A 31 4.88 -5.04 -7.57
C PHE A 31 5.71 -4.41 -8.70
N SER A 32 7.04 -4.50 -8.68
CA SER A 32 7.87 -4.04 -9.81
C SER A 32 7.51 -4.73 -11.14
N ARG A 33 7.21 -6.03 -11.11
CA ARG A 33 6.75 -6.76 -12.29
C ARG A 33 5.35 -6.37 -12.75
N ALA A 34 4.49 -5.94 -11.84
CA ALA A 34 3.12 -5.51 -12.14
C ALA A 34 3.06 -4.06 -12.69
N ALA A 35 4.08 -3.23 -12.43
CA ALA A 35 4.09 -1.81 -12.73
C ALA A 35 3.67 -1.44 -14.17
N PRO A 36 4.10 -2.13 -15.24
CA PRO A 36 3.72 -1.76 -16.61
C PRO A 36 2.21 -1.79 -16.89
N ARG A 37 1.45 -2.63 -16.18
CA ARG A 37 0.00 -2.81 -16.38
C ARG A 37 -0.84 -2.43 -15.18
N TYR A 38 -0.22 -1.93 -14.12
CA TYR A 38 -0.90 -1.63 -12.86
C TYR A 38 -2.08 -0.68 -13.05
N GLY A 39 -1.89 0.42 -13.77
CA GLY A 39 -2.92 1.44 -13.99
C GLY A 39 -4.17 0.91 -14.70
N GLU A 40 -4.00 -0.04 -15.62
CA GLU A 40 -5.11 -0.67 -16.38
C GLU A 40 -5.94 -1.63 -15.51
N LEU A 41 -5.32 -2.26 -14.50
CA LEU A 41 -5.90 -3.35 -13.72
C LEU A 41 -6.30 -2.94 -12.30
N ALA A 42 -5.93 -1.74 -11.86
CA ALA A 42 -6.12 -1.23 -10.50
C ALA A 42 -7.47 -0.51 -10.27
N GLN A 43 -8.52 -0.84 -11.04
CA GLN A 43 -9.82 -0.16 -10.94
C GLN A 43 -10.41 -0.24 -9.53
N ALA A 44 -10.38 -1.40 -8.88
CA ALA A 44 -10.87 -1.57 -7.52
C ALA A 44 -10.07 -0.69 -6.52
N GLN A 45 -8.74 -0.65 -6.67
CA GLN A 45 -7.86 0.16 -5.85
C GLN A 45 -8.13 1.66 -6.03
N GLN A 46 -8.34 2.11 -7.27
CA GLN A 46 -8.68 3.50 -7.56
C GLN A 46 -10.05 3.88 -6.99
N THR A 47 -11.06 3.01 -7.13
CA THR A 47 -12.40 3.25 -6.57
C THR A 47 -12.34 3.37 -5.04
N MET A 48 -11.67 2.44 -4.36
CA MET A 48 -11.51 2.50 -2.91
C MET A 48 -10.74 3.75 -2.45
N GLY A 49 -9.76 4.22 -3.24
CA GLY A 49 -9.01 5.44 -2.95
C GLY A 49 -9.85 6.72 -2.96
N GLN A 50 -11.02 6.74 -3.64
CA GLN A 50 -11.93 7.89 -3.61
C GLN A 50 -12.49 8.15 -2.20
N ALA A 51 -12.63 7.13 -1.37
CA ALA A 51 -13.06 7.30 0.02
C ALA A 51 -12.07 8.15 0.85
N LEU A 52 -10.76 7.98 0.61
CA LEU A 52 -9.74 8.84 1.22
C LEU A 52 -9.73 10.24 0.60
N TRP A 53 -9.91 10.32 -0.72
CA TRP A 53 -9.92 11.58 -1.43
C TRP A 53 -10.99 12.56 -0.91
N GLN A 54 -12.14 12.05 -0.52
CA GLN A 54 -13.24 12.83 0.05
C GLN A 54 -12.97 13.33 1.47
N ARG A 55 -11.95 12.79 2.16
CA ARG A 55 -11.54 13.14 3.53
C ARG A 55 -10.33 14.06 3.59
N LEU A 56 -9.79 14.45 2.42
CA LEU A 56 -8.62 15.32 2.35
C LEU A 56 -8.90 16.66 3.01
N PRO A 57 -7.97 17.18 3.85
CA PRO A 57 -8.08 18.53 4.39
C PRO A 57 -8.03 19.58 3.28
N ASP A 58 -8.54 20.77 3.56
CA ASP A 58 -8.55 21.87 2.59
C ASP A 58 -7.14 22.38 2.26
N THR A 59 -6.22 22.27 3.21
CA THR A 59 -4.83 22.74 3.06
C THR A 59 -3.85 21.67 3.56
N ALA A 60 -2.79 21.46 2.81
CA ALA A 60 -1.59 20.71 3.19
C ALA A 60 -0.41 21.18 2.34
N THR A 61 0.79 21.29 2.90
CA THR A 61 1.98 21.76 2.21
C THR A 61 3.10 20.73 2.10
N GLN A 62 3.15 19.77 3.00
CA GLN A 62 4.12 18.68 3.01
C GLN A 62 3.35 17.36 3.04
N ILE A 63 3.34 16.64 1.94
CA ILE A 63 2.43 15.53 1.70
C ILE A 63 3.22 14.28 1.31
N LEU A 64 2.89 13.15 1.92
CA LEU A 64 3.40 11.83 1.54
C LEU A 64 2.26 10.96 0.99
N ASP A 65 2.44 10.42 -0.21
CA ASP A 65 1.69 9.28 -0.73
C ASP A 65 2.48 8.00 -0.40
N LEU A 66 2.04 7.27 0.64
CA LEU A 66 2.71 6.08 1.17
C LEU A 66 2.21 4.81 0.47
N GLY A 67 3.12 4.10 -0.20
CA GLY A 67 2.81 3.01 -1.11
C GLY A 67 2.20 3.56 -2.40
N CYS A 68 2.85 4.58 -2.97
CA CYS A 68 2.33 5.39 -4.08
C CYS A 68 2.12 4.60 -5.39
N GLY A 69 2.70 3.41 -5.50
CA GLY A 69 2.68 2.63 -6.73
C GLY A 69 3.21 3.45 -7.92
N PRO A 70 2.50 3.46 -9.08
CA PRO A 70 2.91 4.25 -10.24
C PRO A 70 2.55 5.75 -10.13
N GLY A 71 2.26 6.27 -8.93
CA GLY A 71 2.15 7.70 -8.66
C GLY A 71 0.80 8.35 -8.93
N HIS A 72 -0.25 7.57 -9.19
CA HIS A 72 -1.59 8.10 -9.51
C HIS A 72 -2.12 9.08 -8.46
N TRP A 73 -2.06 8.71 -7.18
CA TRP A 73 -2.56 9.58 -6.10
C TRP A 73 -1.58 10.71 -5.79
N ALA A 74 -0.27 10.46 -5.83
CA ALA A 74 0.74 11.51 -5.67
C ALA A 74 0.56 12.65 -6.68
N ALA A 75 0.33 12.32 -7.96
CA ALA A 75 0.09 13.31 -9.01
C ALA A 75 -1.22 14.10 -8.77
N ARG A 76 -2.29 13.43 -8.37
CA ARG A 76 -3.56 14.10 -8.04
C ARG A 76 -3.43 15.00 -6.80
N LEU A 77 -2.69 14.58 -5.77
CA LEU A 77 -2.41 15.39 -4.58
C LEU A 77 -1.60 16.63 -4.97
N ALA A 78 -0.56 16.48 -5.79
CA ALA A 78 0.22 17.60 -6.30
C ALA A 78 -0.67 18.60 -7.04
N GLN A 79 -1.55 18.15 -7.90
CA GLN A 79 -2.50 19.00 -8.62
C GLN A 79 -3.49 19.71 -7.66
N ARG A 80 -4.05 18.99 -6.68
CA ARG A 80 -5.04 19.54 -5.74
C ARG A 80 -4.48 20.68 -4.89
N TYR A 81 -3.23 20.52 -4.42
CA TYR A 81 -2.60 21.46 -3.50
C TYR A 81 -1.66 22.45 -4.19
N SER A 82 -1.67 22.52 -5.52
CA SER A 82 -0.94 23.51 -6.33
C SER A 82 -1.82 24.70 -6.70
N ALA A 83 -2.39 25.40 -5.71
CA ALA A 83 -3.13 26.66 -5.96
C ALA A 83 -2.18 27.86 -5.97
N PRO A 84 -2.52 29.00 -6.64
CA PRO A 84 -1.73 30.22 -6.56
C PRO A 84 -1.50 30.66 -5.12
N GLY A 85 -0.23 30.70 -4.69
CA GLY A 85 0.17 31.02 -3.32
C GLY A 85 0.30 29.81 -2.37
N LEU A 86 -0.04 28.58 -2.81
CA LEU A 86 0.18 27.32 -2.08
C LEU A 86 1.07 26.43 -2.95
N SER A 87 2.33 26.27 -2.57
CA SER A 87 3.24 25.31 -3.22
C SER A 87 3.40 24.10 -2.29
N ALA A 88 2.56 23.10 -2.46
CA ALA A 88 2.73 21.86 -1.73
C ALA A 88 3.90 21.05 -2.31
N GLN A 89 4.71 20.50 -1.43
CA GLN A 89 5.70 19.49 -1.77
C GLN A 89 5.08 18.11 -1.55
N VAL A 90 5.04 17.31 -2.61
CA VAL A 90 4.51 15.94 -2.56
C VAL A 90 5.65 14.96 -2.72
N PHE A 91 5.66 13.95 -1.86
CA PHE A 91 6.53 12.78 -1.94
C PHE A 91 5.70 11.55 -2.23
N GLY A 92 6.17 10.70 -3.12
CA GLY A 92 5.65 9.35 -3.32
C GLY A 92 6.68 8.33 -2.82
N LEU A 93 6.31 7.51 -1.85
CA LEU A 93 7.18 6.46 -1.33
C LEU A 93 6.61 5.09 -1.69
N ASP A 94 7.45 4.22 -2.24
CA ASP A 94 7.11 2.82 -2.49
C ASP A 94 8.31 1.90 -2.22
N LEU A 95 8.02 0.67 -1.82
CA LEU A 95 9.04 -0.35 -1.60
C LEU A 95 9.56 -0.92 -2.93
N ALA A 96 8.79 -0.82 -4.02
CA ALA A 96 9.05 -1.43 -5.32
C ALA A 96 9.72 -0.43 -6.29
N PRO A 97 11.02 -0.56 -6.61
CA PRO A 97 11.70 0.38 -7.52
C PRO A 97 11.06 0.46 -8.91
N GLY A 98 10.46 -0.64 -9.40
CA GLY A 98 9.77 -0.65 -10.69
C GLY A 98 8.49 0.21 -10.70
N MET A 99 7.81 0.34 -9.56
CA MET A 99 6.69 1.28 -9.40
C MET A 99 7.17 2.72 -9.47
N LEU A 100 8.24 3.07 -8.77
CA LEU A 100 8.81 4.41 -8.77
C LEU A 100 9.38 4.82 -10.14
N ALA A 101 10.04 3.89 -10.84
CA ALA A 101 10.49 4.14 -12.20
C ALA A 101 9.31 4.44 -13.14
N ARG A 102 8.19 3.75 -12.98
CA ARG A 102 6.96 4.04 -13.72
C ARG A 102 6.35 5.37 -13.33
N ALA A 103 6.28 5.68 -12.02
CA ALA A 103 5.78 6.94 -11.49
C ALA A 103 6.57 8.14 -12.04
N GLN A 104 7.89 8.08 -12.02
CA GLN A 104 8.75 9.13 -12.57
C GLN A 104 8.58 9.29 -14.08
N ALA A 105 8.46 8.18 -14.82
CA ALA A 105 8.24 8.22 -16.27
C ALA A 105 6.88 8.85 -16.66
N GLU A 106 5.83 8.65 -15.84
CA GLU A 106 4.49 9.16 -16.11
C GLU A 106 4.27 10.59 -15.60
N HIS A 107 4.88 10.96 -14.47
CA HIS A 107 4.56 12.21 -13.75
C HIS A 107 5.75 13.17 -13.62
N GLY A 108 6.95 12.78 -14.08
CA GLY A 108 8.14 13.62 -14.08
C GLY A 108 8.73 13.87 -12.69
N ASP A 109 9.55 14.94 -12.59
CA ASP A 109 10.39 15.23 -11.42
C ASP A 109 9.73 16.25 -10.45
N GLY A 110 8.49 16.65 -10.69
CA GLY A 110 7.76 17.60 -9.81
C GLY A 110 7.32 16.98 -8.47
N ILE A 111 7.45 15.67 -8.33
CA ILE A 111 7.13 14.87 -7.13
C ILE A 111 8.42 14.20 -6.66
N GLY A 112 8.68 14.22 -5.36
CA GLY A 112 9.85 13.54 -4.77
C GLY A 112 9.62 12.03 -4.67
N TRP A 113 10.22 11.24 -5.55
CA TRP A 113 10.08 9.77 -5.54
C TRP A 113 11.10 9.12 -4.61
N LEU A 114 10.63 8.39 -3.60
CA LEU A 114 11.44 7.78 -2.55
C LEU A 114 11.27 6.25 -2.54
N CYS A 115 12.37 5.52 -2.62
CA CYS A 115 12.35 4.07 -2.41
C CYS A 115 12.61 3.77 -0.93
N GLY A 116 11.66 3.13 -0.24
CA GLY A 116 11.79 2.92 1.19
C GLY A 116 10.75 1.99 1.80
N ASP A 117 10.99 1.65 3.06
CA ASP A 117 10.10 0.86 3.90
C ASP A 117 9.22 1.80 4.74
N ALA A 118 7.91 1.52 4.78
CA ALA A 118 6.96 2.27 5.58
C ALA A 118 7.23 2.21 7.10
N ALA A 119 7.90 1.15 7.57
CA ALA A 119 8.31 1.01 8.96
C ALA A 119 9.65 1.71 9.28
N ASN A 120 10.28 2.36 8.29
CA ASN A 120 11.52 3.13 8.45
C ASN A 120 11.59 4.25 7.40
N LEU A 121 10.82 5.31 7.61
CA LEU A 121 10.64 6.39 6.64
C LEU A 121 11.90 7.28 6.56
N PRO A 122 12.44 7.53 5.35
CA PRO A 122 13.60 8.40 5.14
C PRO A 122 13.20 9.90 5.19
N LEU A 123 12.42 10.27 6.20
CA LEU A 123 11.87 11.61 6.41
C LEU A 123 12.15 12.07 7.83
N ALA A 124 12.34 13.36 8.02
CA ALA A 124 12.59 13.95 9.32
C ALA A 124 11.35 13.90 10.22
N ASP A 125 11.56 13.96 11.54
CA ASP A 125 10.49 14.12 12.51
C ASP A 125 9.69 15.39 12.23
N GLN A 126 8.38 15.32 12.42
CA GLN A 126 7.47 16.46 12.32
C GLN A 126 7.65 17.26 11.02
N SER A 127 7.81 16.56 9.90
CA SER A 127 8.04 17.16 8.58
C SER A 127 6.80 17.19 7.68
N LEU A 128 5.78 16.38 7.98
CA LEU A 128 4.59 16.22 7.12
C LEU A 128 3.32 16.78 7.75
N ASP A 129 2.46 17.36 6.92
CA ASP A 129 1.09 17.76 7.28
C ASP A 129 0.09 16.66 6.99
N LEU A 130 0.33 15.88 5.92
CA LEU A 130 -0.59 14.86 5.43
C LEU A 130 0.17 13.62 4.96
N VAL A 131 -0.29 12.46 5.42
CA VAL A 131 0.03 11.16 4.83
C VAL A 131 -1.23 10.60 4.20
N PHE A 132 -1.15 10.22 2.94
CA PHE A 132 -2.18 9.51 2.19
C PHE A 132 -1.65 8.11 1.88
N SER A 133 -2.41 7.06 2.21
CA SER A 133 -1.98 5.69 1.93
C SER A 133 -3.17 4.84 1.49
N ASN A 134 -3.19 4.45 0.23
CA ASN A 134 -4.29 3.65 -0.30
C ASN A 134 -3.84 2.23 -0.61
N LEU A 135 -4.30 1.28 0.22
CA LEU A 135 -4.07 -0.16 0.05
C LEU A 135 -2.59 -0.56 -0.02
N ALA A 136 -1.77 0.02 0.85
CA ALA A 136 -0.35 -0.29 0.96
C ALA A 136 0.00 -1.06 2.24
N ILE A 137 -0.48 -0.61 3.40
CA ILE A 137 0.01 -1.09 4.69
C ILE A 137 -0.32 -2.56 5.00
N GLN A 138 -1.29 -3.18 4.34
CA GLN A 138 -1.56 -4.62 4.48
C GLN A 138 -0.39 -5.51 4.03
N TRP A 139 0.56 -4.96 3.30
CA TRP A 139 1.80 -5.62 2.88
C TRP A 139 2.92 -5.50 3.90
N CYS A 140 2.78 -4.60 4.88
CA CYS A 140 3.77 -4.37 5.91
C CYS A 140 3.59 -5.41 7.03
N PRO A 141 4.62 -6.20 7.35
CA PRO A 141 4.54 -7.21 8.42
C PRO A 141 4.57 -6.59 9.82
N ASP A 142 5.09 -5.37 9.95
CA ASP A 142 5.21 -4.61 11.19
C ASP A 142 4.31 -3.36 11.15
N ILE A 143 3.03 -3.53 11.47
CA ILE A 143 2.07 -2.42 11.49
C ILE A 143 2.34 -1.46 12.65
N ASP A 144 2.81 -1.94 13.78
CA ASP A 144 3.17 -1.09 14.93
C ASP A 144 4.33 -0.15 14.55
N GLY A 145 5.36 -0.68 13.86
CA GLY A 145 6.46 0.13 13.34
C GLY A 145 5.99 1.18 12.33
N VAL A 146 5.12 0.79 11.38
CA VAL A 146 4.54 1.73 10.40
C VAL A 146 3.82 2.88 11.10
N LEU A 147 2.91 2.59 12.04
CA LEU A 147 2.13 3.62 12.72
C LEU A 147 2.99 4.50 13.64
N THR A 148 4.05 3.94 14.22
CA THR A 148 5.05 4.70 14.99
C THR A 148 5.80 5.69 14.08
N GLU A 149 6.23 5.25 12.90
CA GLU A 149 6.88 6.12 11.91
C GLU A 149 5.95 7.22 11.41
N LEU A 150 4.69 6.88 11.12
CA LEU A 150 3.70 7.90 10.74
C LEU A 150 3.53 8.97 11.83
N ARG A 151 3.45 8.54 13.09
CA ARG A 151 3.39 9.49 14.22
C ARG A 151 4.67 10.33 14.34
N ARG A 152 5.83 9.76 14.10
CA ARG A 152 7.12 10.47 14.14
C ARG A 152 7.17 11.58 13.08
N VAL A 153 6.85 11.26 11.82
CA VAL A 153 7.00 12.19 10.69
C VAL A 153 5.90 13.24 10.62
N LEU A 154 4.70 12.97 11.15
CA LEU A 154 3.62 13.97 11.18
C LEU A 154 3.95 15.11 12.15
N ARG A 155 3.60 16.33 11.77
CA ARG A 155 3.56 17.51 12.63
C ARG A 155 2.42 17.40 13.65
N PRO A 156 2.41 18.19 14.73
CA PRO A 156 1.18 18.40 15.51
C PRO A 156 0.03 18.81 14.59
N ASP A 157 -1.16 18.28 14.82
CA ASP A 157 -2.37 18.41 13.98
C ASP A 157 -2.27 17.80 12.58
N GLY A 158 -1.13 17.19 12.24
CA GLY A 158 -0.94 16.44 11.00
C GLY A 158 -1.79 15.17 10.95
N ARG A 159 -2.19 14.79 9.73
CA ARG A 159 -3.15 13.70 9.52
C ARG A 159 -2.57 12.56 8.70
N ALA A 160 -2.92 11.33 9.06
CA ALA A 160 -2.76 10.17 8.19
C ALA A 160 -4.13 9.64 7.77
N LEU A 161 -4.37 9.57 6.47
CA LEU A 161 -5.54 8.98 5.83
C LEU A 161 -5.12 7.67 5.17
N ILE A 162 -5.66 6.55 5.66
CA ILE A 162 -5.18 5.22 5.28
C ILE A 162 -6.37 4.33 4.91
N ASN A 163 -6.35 3.76 3.71
CA ASN A 163 -7.14 2.58 3.39
C ASN A 163 -6.29 1.33 3.50
N THR A 164 -6.83 0.33 4.16
CA THR A 164 -6.27 -1.02 4.17
C THR A 164 -7.39 -2.06 4.04
N LEU A 165 -7.07 -3.33 4.08
CA LEU A 165 -8.02 -4.41 3.91
C LEU A 165 -8.14 -5.25 5.19
N GLY A 166 -9.37 -5.64 5.48
CA GLY A 166 -9.72 -6.47 6.63
C GLY A 166 -10.06 -7.93 6.27
N PRO A 167 -10.29 -8.77 7.31
CA PRO A 167 -10.72 -10.14 7.16
C PRO A 167 -11.99 -10.25 6.32
N GLY A 168 -12.09 -11.29 5.49
CA GLY A 168 -13.20 -11.46 4.53
C GLY A 168 -12.91 -10.92 3.14
N THR A 169 -11.85 -10.13 2.96
CA THR A 169 -11.38 -9.71 1.63
C THR A 169 -11.02 -10.91 0.78
N LEU A 170 -11.48 -10.90 -0.50
CA LEU A 170 -11.26 -11.96 -1.49
C LEU A 170 -11.82 -13.33 -1.04
N SER A 171 -12.88 -13.34 -0.24
CA SER A 171 -13.49 -14.59 0.27
C SER A 171 -13.90 -15.53 -0.87
N GLU A 172 -14.45 -15.01 -1.96
CA GLU A 172 -14.85 -15.75 -3.16
C GLU A 172 -13.64 -16.42 -3.82
N VAL A 173 -12.49 -15.72 -3.84
CA VAL A 173 -11.23 -16.26 -4.35
C VAL A 173 -10.75 -17.40 -3.48
N GLY A 174 -10.70 -17.22 -2.15
CA GLY A 174 -10.32 -18.24 -1.19
C GLY A 174 -11.19 -19.49 -1.28
N TRP A 175 -12.52 -19.31 -1.41
CA TRP A 175 -13.47 -20.38 -1.58
C TRP A 175 -13.29 -21.12 -2.90
N ALA A 176 -13.19 -20.42 -4.02
CA ALA A 176 -13.06 -21.02 -5.33
C ALA A 176 -11.78 -21.88 -5.45
N TRP A 177 -10.67 -21.39 -4.92
CA TRP A 177 -9.41 -22.12 -4.92
C TRP A 177 -9.31 -23.19 -3.82
N SER A 178 -10.28 -23.27 -2.90
CA SER A 178 -10.19 -24.11 -1.68
C SER A 178 -8.89 -23.92 -0.88
N ARG A 179 -8.36 -22.69 -0.90
CA ARG A 179 -7.09 -22.31 -0.28
C ARG A 179 -7.21 -20.94 0.42
N PRO A 180 -8.08 -20.81 1.44
CA PRO A 180 -8.25 -19.54 2.14
C PRO A 180 -6.94 -19.08 2.81
N SER A 181 -6.11 -20.02 3.25
CA SER A 181 -4.79 -19.73 3.85
C SER A 181 -3.74 -19.21 2.86
N ALA A 182 -4.01 -19.26 1.55
CA ALA A 182 -3.13 -18.68 0.53
C ALA A 182 -3.31 -17.17 0.38
N LEU A 183 -4.39 -16.62 0.92
CA LEU A 183 -4.59 -15.17 0.98
C LEU A 183 -3.71 -14.53 2.06
N LEU A 184 -3.52 -13.21 1.97
CA LEU A 184 -2.91 -12.45 3.06
C LEU A 184 -3.75 -12.61 4.34
N ASN A 185 -3.06 -12.63 5.48
CA ASN A 185 -3.73 -12.55 6.77
C ASN A 185 -4.00 -11.09 7.09
N PHE A 186 -5.17 -10.60 6.68
CA PHE A 186 -5.59 -9.23 6.93
C PHE A 186 -5.89 -9.01 8.41
N LEU A 187 -5.42 -7.89 8.96
CA LEU A 187 -5.67 -7.53 10.35
C LEU A 187 -7.12 -7.05 10.54
N PRO A 188 -7.80 -7.48 11.62
CA PRO A 188 -9.11 -6.96 11.95
C PRO A 188 -9.03 -5.50 12.41
N ALA A 189 -10.15 -4.77 12.28
CA ALA A 189 -10.30 -3.39 12.68
C ALA A 189 -9.79 -3.14 14.11
N SER A 190 -10.16 -3.99 15.06
CA SER A 190 -9.75 -3.88 16.47
C SER A 190 -8.23 -3.96 16.68
N ALA A 191 -7.52 -4.78 15.88
CA ALA A 191 -6.07 -4.86 15.97
C ALA A 191 -5.41 -3.59 15.42
N LEU A 192 -5.93 -3.00 14.34
CA LEU A 192 -5.46 -1.73 13.80
C LEU A 192 -5.70 -0.58 14.76
N GLU A 193 -6.87 -0.53 15.41
CA GLU A 193 -7.19 0.47 16.44
C GLU A 193 -6.22 0.37 17.63
N LEU A 194 -5.93 -0.85 18.08
CA LEU A 194 -4.98 -1.09 19.17
C LEU A 194 -3.57 -0.65 18.77
N SER A 195 -3.13 -0.96 17.55
CA SER A 195 -1.84 -0.52 17.04
C SER A 195 -1.75 1.01 16.93
N ALA A 196 -2.80 1.67 16.44
CA ALA A 196 -2.88 3.13 16.38
C ALA A 196 -2.82 3.76 17.79
N HIS A 197 -3.53 3.17 18.75
CA HIS A 197 -3.47 3.63 20.13
C HIS A 197 -2.07 3.48 20.75
N ARG A 198 -1.41 2.33 20.55
CA ARG A 198 -0.02 2.11 21.00
C ARG A 198 0.97 3.07 20.37
N ALA A 199 0.78 3.42 19.10
CA ALA A 199 1.59 4.44 18.44
C ALA A 199 1.31 5.87 18.94
N GLY A 200 0.29 6.06 19.80
CA GLY A 200 -0.05 7.36 20.40
C GLY A 200 -1.05 8.19 19.61
N PHE A 201 -1.77 7.59 18.64
CA PHE A 201 -2.91 8.22 17.98
C PHE A 201 -4.17 8.04 18.85
N HIS A 202 -4.53 9.06 19.61
CA HIS A 202 -5.74 9.05 20.45
C HIS A 202 -6.95 9.61 19.73
N ASP A 203 -6.75 10.60 18.87
CA ASP A 203 -7.78 11.10 17.96
C ASP A 203 -7.74 10.31 16.64
N ARG A 204 -8.71 9.43 16.47
CA ARG A 204 -8.80 8.51 15.35
C ARG A 204 -10.22 8.11 15.02
N VAL A 205 -10.47 7.90 13.74
CA VAL A 205 -11.71 7.31 13.22
C VAL A 205 -11.34 6.07 12.40
N LEU A 206 -12.09 4.98 12.60
CA LEU A 206 -12.00 3.79 11.77
C LEU A 206 -13.39 3.46 11.22
N GLU A 207 -13.46 3.32 9.90
CA GLU A 207 -14.65 2.88 9.17
C GLU A 207 -14.39 1.56 8.48
N GLN A 208 -15.36 0.64 8.51
CA GLN A 208 -15.30 -0.61 7.75
C GLN A 208 -16.46 -0.65 6.75
N VAL A 209 -16.13 -0.91 5.48
CA VAL A 209 -17.11 -1.01 4.38
C VAL A 209 -16.80 -2.23 3.53
N GLU A 210 -17.84 -3.00 3.18
CA GLU A 210 -17.72 -4.02 2.16
C GLU A 210 -17.86 -3.37 0.77
N GLU A 211 -16.81 -3.48 -0.03
CA GLU A 211 -16.78 -3.06 -1.42
C GLU A 211 -16.86 -4.29 -2.32
N ARG A 212 -17.83 -4.33 -3.24
CA ARG A 212 -18.02 -5.47 -4.14
C ARG A 212 -17.85 -5.03 -5.60
N PHE A 213 -16.93 -5.72 -6.28
CA PHE A 213 -16.65 -5.52 -7.70
C PHE A 213 -17.11 -6.72 -8.50
N HIS A 214 -17.55 -6.50 -9.75
CA HIS A 214 -18.00 -7.54 -10.64
C HIS A 214 -17.14 -7.59 -11.90
N TYR A 215 -16.79 -8.79 -12.29
CA TYR A 215 -15.91 -9.05 -13.44
C TYR A 215 -16.63 -9.91 -14.48
N PRO A 216 -16.37 -9.70 -15.79
CA PRO A 216 -17.05 -10.42 -16.85
C PRO A 216 -16.78 -11.93 -16.80
N ASP A 217 -15.56 -12.32 -16.41
CA ASP A 217 -15.14 -13.72 -16.40
C ASP A 217 -14.01 -13.98 -15.39
N PHE A 218 -13.69 -15.26 -15.21
CA PHE A 218 -12.61 -15.70 -14.31
C PHE A 218 -11.24 -15.14 -14.68
N SER A 219 -10.96 -14.93 -15.97
CA SER A 219 -9.69 -14.36 -16.42
C SER A 219 -9.54 -12.92 -15.94
N ALA A 220 -10.62 -12.13 -16.04
CA ALA A 220 -10.66 -10.76 -15.55
C ALA A 220 -10.50 -10.69 -14.02
N VAL A 221 -11.15 -11.60 -13.25
CA VAL A 221 -10.91 -11.73 -11.80
C VAL A 221 -9.44 -11.98 -11.52
N MET A 222 -8.84 -12.96 -12.19
CA MET A 222 -7.43 -13.28 -11.94
C MET A 222 -6.48 -12.17 -12.40
N ALA A 223 -6.83 -11.45 -13.46
CA ALA A 223 -6.06 -10.31 -13.95
C ALA A 223 -6.07 -9.15 -12.94
N SER A 224 -7.23 -8.84 -12.33
CA SER A 224 -7.35 -7.77 -11.34
C SER A 224 -6.53 -8.03 -10.07
N ILE A 225 -6.31 -9.30 -9.70
CA ILE A 225 -5.52 -9.67 -8.52
C ILE A 225 -4.03 -9.78 -8.88
N LYS A 226 -3.72 -10.55 -9.94
CA LYS A 226 -2.33 -10.79 -10.36
C LYS A 226 -1.68 -9.55 -10.99
N GLY A 227 -2.46 -8.80 -11.74
CA GLY A 227 -1.98 -7.64 -12.49
C GLY A 227 -1.58 -6.47 -11.59
N VAL A 228 -2.11 -6.41 -10.38
CA VAL A 228 -1.72 -5.42 -9.38
C VAL A 228 -0.64 -5.93 -8.40
N GLY A 229 -0.05 -7.11 -8.65
CA GLY A 229 0.98 -7.67 -7.78
C GLY A 229 0.45 -8.38 -6.51
N ALA A 230 -0.87 -8.39 -6.28
CA ALA A 230 -1.52 -8.90 -5.07
C ALA A 230 -1.59 -10.44 -4.99
N GLN A 231 -0.76 -11.15 -5.74
CA GLN A 231 -0.75 -12.62 -5.79
C GLN A 231 0.20 -13.30 -4.79
N LEU A 232 0.82 -12.53 -3.89
CA LEU A 232 1.77 -13.08 -2.92
C LEU A 232 1.04 -13.98 -1.92
N SER A 233 1.29 -15.28 -2.05
CA SER A 233 0.85 -16.29 -1.08
C SER A 233 1.95 -16.54 -0.05
N ARG A 234 1.57 -16.72 1.20
CA ARG A 234 2.48 -17.17 2.26
C ARG A 234 2.85 -18.64 2.12
N SER A 235 2.03 -19.44 1.42
CA SER A 235 2.21 -20.89 1.21
C SER A 235 1.96 -21.23 -0.25
N ALA A 236 2.97 -21.67 -0.98
CA ALA A 236 2.87 -21.94 -2.39
C ALA A 236 3.17 -23.40 -2.73
N SER A 237 2.12 -24.24 -2.75
CA SER A 237 2.18 -25.42 -3.62
C SER A 237 1.85 -25.01 -5.05
N PRO A 238 2.55 -25.54 -6.07
CA PRO A 238 2.26 -25.24 -7.47
C PRO A 238 0.80 -25.52 -7.83
N LEU A 239 0.17 -24.60 -8.56
CA LEU A 239 -1.19 -24.81 -9.08
C LEU A 239 -1.16 -25.69 -10.32
N THR A 240 -2.00 -26.72 -10.35
CA THR A 240 -2.18 -27.57 -11.53
C THR A 240 -3.24 -27.00 -12.46
N ARG A 241 -3.27 -27.44 -13.73
CA ARG A 241 -4.35 -27.09 -14.68
C ARG A 241 -5.74 -27.52 -14.15
N ARG A 242 -5.80 -28.64 -13.42
CA ARG A 242 -7.04 -29.15 -12.78
C ARG A 242 -7.53 -28.22 -11.68
N ASP A 243 -6.61 -27.64 -10.89
CA ASP A 243 -6.96 -26.66 -9.84
C ASP A 243 -7.56 -25.39 -10.47
N VAL A 244 -6.98 -24.93 -11.57
CA VAL A 244 -7.50 -23.76 -12.31
C VAL A 244 -8.89 -24.03 -12.89
N ALA A 245 -9.13 -25.21 -13.52
CA ALA A 245 -10.43 -25.57 -14.05
C ALA A 245 -11.49 -25.63 -12.95
N ARG A 246 -11.17 -26.26 -11.81
CA ARG A 246 -12.08 -26.36 -10.65
C ARG A 246 -12.41 -24.99 -10.07
N ALA A 247 -11.40 -24.11 -9.92
CA ALA A 247 -11.63 -22.77 -9.42
C ALA A 247 -12.53 -21.95 -10.34
N LYS A 248 -12.36 -22.08 -11.67
CA LYS A 248 -13.23 -21.45 -12.67
C LYS A 248 -14.68 -21.94 -12.54
N GLU A 249 -14.91 -23.24 -12.46
CA GLU A 249 -16.25 -23.82 -12.29
C GLU A 249 -16.93 -23.30 -11.01
N ARG A 250 -16.21 -23.23 -9.90
CA ARG A 250 -16.74 -22.68 -8.65
C ARG A 250 -17.09 -21.20 -8.78
N PHE A 251 -16.24 -20.39 -9.37
CA PHE A 251 -16.55 -18.97 -9.60
C PHE A 251 -17.83 -18.80 -10.43
N GLU A 252 -18.04 -19.67 -11.45
CA GLU A 252 -19.28 -19.61 -12.24
C GLU A 252 -20.53 -19.92 -11.42
N GLN A 253 -20.45 -20.72 -10.34
CA GLN A 253 -21.58 -21.00 -9.45
C GLN A 253 -22.06 -19.77 -8.67
N ILE A 254 -21.21 -18.77 -8.46
CA ILE A 254 -21.56 -17.54 -7.75
C ILE A 254 -21.79 -16.34 -8.69
N ARG A 255 -21.80 -16.58 -10.00
CA ARG A 255 -22.13 -15.57 -11.01
C ARG A 255 -23.54 -15.02 -10.77
N ASN A 256 -23.66 -13.70 -10.87
CA ASN A 256 -24.96 -13.01 -10.87
C ASN A 256 -25.14 -12.19 -12.17
N SER A 257 -26.20 -11.39 -12.24
CA SER A 257 -26.52 -10.56 -13.40
C SER A 257 -25.46 -9.50 -13.74
N GLN A 258 -24.61 -9.14 -12.77
CA GLN A 258 -23.53 -8.15 -12.94
C GLN A 258 -22.19 -8.81 -13.30
N GLY A 259 -22.05 -10.13 -13.14
CA GLY A 259 -20.83 -10.88 -13.42
C GLY A 259 -20.34 -11.71 -12.24
N LEU A 260 -19.04 -11.95 -12.17
CA LEU A 260 -18.39 -12.66 -11.07
C LEU A 260 -18.05 -11.70 -9.94
N PRO A 261 -18.62 -11.86 -8.72
CA PRO A 261 -18.37 -10.97 -7.61
C PRO A 261 -16.99 -11.21 -6.99
N VAL A 262 -16.36 -10.14 -6.54
CA VAL A 262 -15.16 -10.15 -5.68
C VAL A 262 -15.35 -9.09 -4.62
N SER A 263 -15.32 -9.49 -3.34
CA SER A 263 -15.55 -8.60 -2.21
C SER A 263 -14.25 -8.22 -1.52
N TYR A 264 -14.19 -6.96 -1.10
CA TYR A 264 -13.11 -6.38 -0.30
C TYR A 264 -13.69 -5.78 0.98
N GLN A 265 -13.11 -6.09 2.10
CA GLN A 265 -13.42 -5.43 3.38
C GLN A 265 -12.47 -4.24 3.54
N ARG A 266 -12.88 -3.06 3.07
CA ARG A 266 -12.09 -1.84 3.20
C ARG A 266 -12.17 -1.33 4.64
N LEU A 267 -11.00 -1.09 5.23
CA LEU A 267 -10.84 -0.40 6.50
C LEU A 267 -10.21 0.96 6.22
N THR A 268 -10.91 2.03 6.57
CA THR A 268 -10.42 3.41 6.42
C THR A 268 -10.09 3.97 7.79
N LEU A 269 -8.83 4.35 7.99
CA LEU A 269 -8.36 5.02 9.20
C LEU A 269 -8.09 6.49 8.90
N GLU A 270 -8.57 7.34 9.76
CA GLU A 270 -8.15 8.73 9.87
C GLU A 270 -7.50 8.91 11.24
N LEU A 271 -6.22 9.30 11.24
CA LEU A 271 -5.40 9.43 12.44
C LEU A 271 -4.90 10.87 12.52
N ILE A 272 -5.07 11.53 13.66
CA ILE A 272 -4.60 12.89 13.91
C ILE A 272 -3.54 12.86 15.00
N LYS A 273 -2.41 13.51 14.75
CA LYS A 273 -1.36 13.67 15.75
C LYS A 273 -1.67 14.89 16.62
N THR A 274 -2.22 14.62 17.79
CA THR A 274 -2.40 15.61 18.86
C THR A 274 -1.17 15.69 19.75
#